data_eb60e6bc23be74da6155448c0efdaa3f
#
_entry.id   eb60e6bc23be74da6155448c0efdaa3f
#
_cell.length_a   1.000
_cell.length_b   1.000
_cell.length_c   1.000
_cell.angle_alpha   90.00
_cell.angle_beta   90.00
_cell.angle_gamma   90.00
#
_symmetry.space_group_name_H-M   'P 1'
#
loop_
_entity.id
_entity.type
_entity.pdbx_description
1 polymer ?
#
loop_
_entity_poly.entity_id
_entity_poly.type
_entity_poly.pdbx_seq_one_letter_code
_entity_poly.pdbx_strand_id
1 'polypeptide(L)'
;MNWITKIIKAGEKIKSAIHKRATKQDIANSDWTSCCKGPILKKDLEENLWVCPECNKHHRIKPKQRFDILFGKNNYEILDTPIPNDDPLGFVDSKPYKERLKSARKKTGLKCSMVVATGSINNIKITAVASDFDFLGASIEAAEGEAILFAAQYSIENKQPLLICTSGGGMRMQASMISLSQMPRSILAINELKKHNLPYVVLLTDPTAGGITASYAMLGDIHFAEPGALIAFAGARVIRGTVKEELPEGFQKSEYVEKTGFVDLIVERKNLAEKIGTLLSILLKKNSAISTEENETKENTQSLSKVAS
;
A
#
# COMPACT_ATOMS: atom_id res chain seq x y z
N MET A 1 -46.35 16.74 -21.33
CA MET A 1 -45.08 16.45 -20.65
C MET A 1 -45.11 17.13 -19.28
N ASN A 2 -45.14 16.33 -18.21
CA ASN A 2 -45.42 16.82 -16.85
C ASN A 2 -44.27 17.71 -16.35
N TRP A 3 -44.54 18.75 -15.57
CA TRP A 3 -43.54 19.70 -15.06
C TRP A 3 -42.46 19.01 -14.22
N ILE A 4 -42.78 17.93 -13.52
CA ILE A 4 -41.85 17.08 -12.77
C ILE A 4 -40.75 16.49 -13.69
N THR A 5 -41.13 16.03 -14.89
CA THR A 5 -40.18 15.49 -15.89
C THR A 5 -39.21 16.58 -16.41
N LYS A 6 -39.66 17.85 -16.46
CA LYS A 6 -38.84 19.00 -16.84
C LYS A 6 -37.80 19.32 -15.74
N ILE A 7 -38.17 19.24 -14.45
CA ILE A 7 -37.28 19.47 -13.32
C ILE A 7 -36.24 18.36 -13.24
N ILE A 8 -36.62 17.09 -13.40
CA ILE A 8 -35.68 15.95 -13.41
C ILE A 8 -34.69 16.09 -14.56
N LYS A 9 -35.13 16.38 -15.79
CA LYS A 9 -34.21 16.62 -16.93
C LYS A 9 -33.35 17.86 -16.79
N ALA A 10 -33.81 18.92 -16.13
CA ALA A 10 -33.01 20.08 -15.80
C ALA A 10 -31.94 19.73 -14.75
N GLY A 11 -32.30 18.97 -13.72
CA GLY A 11 -31.36 18.45 -12.71
C GLY A 11 -30.29 17.53 -13.30
N GLU A 12 -30.64 16.67 -14.23
CA GLU A 12 -29.69 15.81 -14.95
C GLU A 12 -28.74 16.62 -15.86
N LYS A 13 -29.26 17.64 -16.56
CA LYS A 13 -28.44 18.57 -17.34
C LYS A 13 -27.50 19.41 -16.48
N ILE A 14 -27.93 19.84 -15.31
CA ILE A 14 -27.09 20.55 -14.35
C ILE A 14 -26.02 19.63 -13.79
N LYS A 15 -26.35 18.39 -13.39
CA LYS A 15 -25.37 17.38 -12.96
C LYS A 15 -24.35 17.06 -14.06
N SER A 16 -24.79 16.92 -15.32
CA SER A 16 -23.87 16.65 -16.44
C SER A 16 -23.01 17.87 -16.81
N ALA A 17 -23.49 19.09 -16.61
CA ALA A 17 -22.75 20.32 -16.85
C ALA A 17 -21.71 20.59 -15.76
N ILE A 18 -22.03 20.29 -14.49
CA ILE A 18 -21.08 20.34 -13.39
C ILE A 18 -19.98 19.28 -13.59
N HIS A 19 -20.34 18.08 -14.04
CA HIS A 19 -19.35 17.00 -14.31
C HIS A 19 -18.44 17.29 -15.53
N LYS A 20 -18.90 18.08 -16.50
CA LYS A 20 -18.12 18.43 -17.70
C LYS A 20 -17.19 19.63 -17.52
N ARG A 21 -17.37 20.45 -16.48
CA ARG A 21 -16.61 21.71 -16.29
C ARG A 21 -15.50 21.66 -15.25
N ALA A 22 -15.47 20.65 -14.38
CA ALA A 22 -14.34 20.52 -13.45
C ALA A 22 -13.10 20.01 -14.21
N THR A 23 -12.08 20.84 -14.32
CA THR A 23 -10.77 20.39 -14.81
C THR A 23 -10.17 19.38 -13.84
N LYS A 24 -9.23 18.52 -14.31
CA LYS A 24 -8.51 17.59 -13.41
C LYS A 24 -7.87 18.32 -12.20
N GLN A 25 -7.59 19.60 -12.36
CA GLN A 25 -6.97 20.46 -11.34
C GLN A 25 -8.00 20.95 -10.31
N ASP A 26 -9.24 21.21 -10.72
CA ASP A 26 -10.33 21.61 -9.83
C ASP A 26 -10.77 20.45 -8.92
N ILE A 27 -10.73 19.22 -9.44
CA ILE A 27 -11.04 18.01 -8.67
C ILE A 27 -9.91 17.71 -7.66
N ALA A 28 -8.65 17.99 -8.01
CA ALA A 28 -7.51 17.79 -7.10
C ALA A 28 -7.55 18.74 -5.90
N ASN A 29 -8.10 19.94 -6.07
CA ASN A 29 -8.21 20.97 -5.02
C ASN A 29 -9.58 20.96 -4.32
N SER A 30 -10.54 20.15 -4.74
CA SER A 30 -11.85 20.08 -4.09
C SER A 30 -11.78 19.24 -2.82
N ASP A 31 -12.59 19.61 -1.81
CA ASP A 31 -12.77 18.82 -0.59
C ASP A 31 -13.54 17.51 -0.82
N TRP A 32 -13.97 17.30 -2.06
CA TRP A 32 -14.75 16.14 -2.50
C TRP A 32 -13.94 15.22 -3.41
N THR A 33 -14.20 13.93 -3.29
CA THR A 33 -13.71 12.91 -4.23
C THR A 33 -14.85 12.02 -4.69
N SER A 34 -14.66 11.28 -5.79
CA SER A 34 -15.67 10.37 -6.30
C SER A 34 -15.48 8.96 -5.75
N CYS A 35 -16.60 8.34 -5.34
CA CYS A 35 -16.65 6.92 -5.05
C CYS A 35 -17.73 6.24 -5.91
N CYS A 36 -17.87 4.90 -5.81
CA CYS A 36 -18.84 4.11 -6.60
C CYS A 36 -20.30 4.54 -6.39
N LYS A 37 -20.66 5.12 -5.23
CA LYS A 37 -22.01 5.60 -4.91
C LYS A 37 -22.19 7.12 -5.04
N GLY A 38 -21.16 7.85 -5.48
CA GLY A 38 -21.23 9.30 -5.69
C GLY A 38 -20.06 10.07 -5.04
N PRO A 39 -20.20 11.41 -4.93
CA PRO A 39 -19.19 12.24 -4.29
C PRO A 39 -19.17 12.03 -2.78
N ILE A 40 -17.97 12.00 -2.19
CA ILE A 40 -17.73 11.89 -0.76
C ILE A 40 -16.74 12.96 -0.32
N LEU A 41 -16.88 13.50 0.88
CA LEU A 41 -15.91 14.43 1.46
C LEU A 41 -14.59 13.72 1.77
N LYS A 42 -13.48 14.36 1.44
CA LYS A 42 -12.15 13.82 1.76
C LYS A 42 -11.95 13.68 3.26
N LYS A 43 -12.52 14.59 4.05
CA LYS A 43 -12.46 14.55 5.51
C LYS A 43 -13.12 13.28 6.08
N ASP A 44 -14.30 12.91 5.58
CA ASP A 44 -14.99 11.69 6.02
C ASP A 44 -14.20 10.42 5.65
N LEU A 45 -13.54 10.43 4.48
CA LEU A 45 -12.62 9.35 4.10
C LEU A 45 -11.40 9.29 5.01
N GLU A 46 -10.82 10.44 5.35
CA GLU A 46 -9.65 10.50 6.23
C GLU A 46 -9.98 10.00 7.64
N GLU A 47 -11.10 10.42 8.20
CA GLU A 47 -11.61 9.94 9.49
C GLU A 47 -11.86 8.42 9.50
N ASN A 48 -12.28 7.87 8.36
CA ASN A 48 -12.48 6.42 8.18
C ASN A 48 -11.29 5.73 7.48
N LEU A 49 -10.07 6.19 7.74
CA LEU A 49 -8.83 5.59 7.21
C LEU A 49 -8.80 5.42 5.69
N TRP A 50 -9.43 6.33 4.95
CA TRP A 50 -9.56 6.29 3.49
C TRP A 50 -10.34 5.08 2.96
N VAL A 51 -11.23 4.55 3.76
CA VAL A 51 -12.22 3.54 3.36
C VAL A 51 -13.57 4.22 3.22
N CYS A 52 -14.27 3.99 2.11
CA CYS A 52 -15.59 4.58 1.90
C CYS A 52 -16.60 4.00 2.91
N PRO A 53 -17.27 4.82 3.73
CA PRO A 53 -18.22 4.31 4.72
C PRO A 53 -19.48 3.68 4.09
N GLU A 54 -19.80 4.02 2.82
CA GLU A 54 -21.00 3.52 2.16
C GLU A 54 -20.79 2.21 1.40
N CYS A 55 -19.61 2.01 0.79
CA CYS A 55 -19.36 0.85 -0.07
C CYS A 55 -18.14 0.03 0.35
N ASN A 56 -17.49 0.41 1.44
CA ASN A 56 -16.28 -0.23 1.97
C ASN A 56 -15.10 -0.28 0.99
N LYS A 57 -15.12 0.55 -0.06
CA LYS A 57 -14.01 0.61 -1.00
C LYS A 57 -12.79 1.22 -0.32
N HIS A 58 -11.68 0.50 -0.33
CA HIS A 58 -10.38 0.98 0.09
C HIS A 58 -9.79 1.90 -1.00
N HIS A 59 -9.70 3.21 -0.73
CA HIS A 59 -9.07 4.16 -1.63
C HIS A 59 -7.56 4.06 -1.54
N ARG A 60 -6.85 4.40 -2.63
CA ARG A 60 -5.38 4.52 -2.61
C ARG A 60 -4.96 5.62 -1.65
N ILE A 61 -3.90 5.38 -0.91
CA ILE A 61 -3.37 6.30 0.09
C ILE A 61 -1.89 6.57 -0.14
N LYS A 62 -1.42 7.66 0.42
CA LYS A 62 -0.01 8.07 0.38
C LYS A 62 0.82 7.28 1.39
N PRO A 63 2.15 7.16 1.19
CA PRO A 63 3.04 6.51 2.15
C PRO A 63 2.88 7.03 3.59
N LYS A 64 2.82 8.36 3.76
CA LYS A 64 2.59 8.96 5.09
C LYS A 64 1.32 8.47 5.75
N GLN A 65 0.20 8.45 5.01
CA GLN A 65 -1.08 7.94 5.51
C GLN A 65 -0.99 6.46 5.88
N ARG A 66 -0.24 5.66 5.11
CA ARG A 66 0.01 4.25 5.41
C ARG A 66 0.77 4.10 6.72
N PHE A 67 1.83 4.88 6.94
CA PHE A 67 2.59 4.84 8.18
C PHE A 67 1.80 5.36 9.38
N ASP A 68 0.97 6.40 9.20
CA ASP A 68 0.05 6.89 10.23
C ASP A 68 -0.94 5.81 10.69
N ILE A 69 -1.42 4.94 9.76
CA ILE A 69 -2.30 3.81 10.06
C ILE A 69 -1.56 2.68 10.77
N LEU A 70 -0.32 2.38 10.36
CA LEU A 70 0.46 1.26 10.91
C LEU A 70 1.07 1.57 12.28
N PHE A 71 1.60 2.76 12.45
CA PHE A 71 2.43 3.12 13.61
C PHE A 71 1.75 4.14 14.53
N GLY A 72 0.67 4.77 14.06
CA GLY A 72 0.11 5.96 14.70
C GLY A 72 0.76 7.27 14.20
N LYS A 73 0.03 8.37 14.26
CA LYS A 73 0.51 9.67 13.78
C LYS A 73 1.80 10.08 14.51
N ASN A 74 2.83 10.40 13.72
CA ASN A 74 4.16 10.85 14.20
C ASN A 74 4.93 9.84 15.07
N ASN A 75 4.56 8.56 15.08
CA ASN A 75 5.25 7.51 15.84
C ASN A 75 6.20 6.67 14.95
N TYR A 76 6.76 7.26 13.92
CA TYR A 76 7.71 6.63 13.01
C TYR A 76 8.71 7.66 12.49
N GLU A 77 9.83 7.16 12.02
CA GLU A 77 10.89 7.94 11.39
C GLU A 77 10.98 7.55 9.90
N ILE A 78 10.99 8.56 9.03
CA ILE A 78 11.25 8.35 7.59
C ILE A 78 12.76 8.29 7.39
N LEU A 79 13.21 7.23 6.72
CA LEU A 79 14.62 6.99 6.43
C LEU A 79 14.96 7.56 5.05
N ASP A 80 16.09 8.23 4.95
CA ASP A 80 16.59 8.73 3.66
C ASP A 80 17.25 7.59 2.88
N THR A 81 16.77 7.37 1.66
CA THR A 81 17.23 6.27 0.80
C THR A 81 18.16 6.77 -0.30
N PRO A 82 19.15 5.99 -0.73
CA PRO A 82 20.00 6.33 -1.86
C PRO A 82 19.17 6.55 -3.14
N ILE A 83 19.50 7.60 -3.88
CA ILE A 83 18.86 7.91 -5.15
C ILE A 83 19.91 7.85 -6.26
N PRO A 84 19.83 6.87 -7.16
CA PRO A 84 20.69 6.76 -8.33
C PRO A 84 20.51 7.93 -9.32
N ASN A 85 21.41 8.05 -10.28
CA ASN A 85 21.30 9.02 -11.35
C ASN A 85 20.03 8.81 -12.17
N ASP A 86 19.33 9.91 -12.45
CA ASP A 86 18.13 9.91 -13.28
C ASP A 86 18.47 9.59 -14.74
N ASP A 87 17.67 8.71 -15.35
CA ASP A 87 17.64 8.46 -16.79
C ASP A 87 19.04 8.34 -17.44
N PRO A 88 19.84 7.34 -17.07
CA PRO A 88 21.16 7.14 -17.67
C PRO A 88 21.06 6.73 -19.15
N LEU A 89 19.87 6.31 -19.63
CA LEU A 89 19.64 5.92 -21.02
C LEU A 89 19.24 7.09 -21.91
N GLY A 90 18.88 8.25 -21.34
CA GLY A 90 18.40 9.41 -22.11
C GLY A 90 17.09 9.10 -22.85
N PHE A 91 16.18 8.33 -22.26
CA PHE A 91 14.98 7.84 -22.93
C PHE A 91 14.01 8.97 -23.28
N VAL A 92 13.51 8.93 -24.50
CA VAL A 92 12.50 9.88 -25.02
C VAL A 92 11.40 9.08 -25.74
N ASP A 93 10.15 9.25 -25.29
CA ASP A 93 8.95 8.86 -26.03
C ASP A 93 8.20 10.13 -26.48
N SER A 94 6.97 10.36 -26.07
CA SER A 94 6.26 11.62 -26.29
C SER A 94 6.86 12.80 -25.50
N LYS A 95 7.69 12.52 -24.47
CA LYS A 95 8.42 13.49 -23.64
C LYS A 95 9.70 12.85 -23.10
N PRO A 96 10.77 13.65 -22.87
CA PRO A 96 11.95 13.14 -22.16
C PRO A 96 11.60 12.54 -20.80
N TYR A 97 12.19 11.40 -20.47
CA TYR A 97 11.92 10.72 -19.20
C TYR A 97 12.29 11.58 -17.97
N LYS A 98 13.38 12.35 -18.06
CA LYS A 98 13.75 13.33 -17.01
C LYS A 98 12.64 14.33 -16.70
N GLU A 99 11.88 14.77 -17.70
CA GLU A 99 10.75 15.69 -17.49
C GLU A 99 9.58 14.99 -16.78
N ARG A 100 9.36 13.68 -17.06
CA ARG A 100 8.35 12.89 -16.36
C ARG A 100 8.71 12.73 -14.89
N LEU A 101 9.97 12.42 -14.57
CA LEU A 101 10.49 12.35 -13.20
C LEU A 101 10.33 13.69 -12.48
N LYS A 102 10.74 14.80 -13.09
CA LYS A 102 10.56 16.14 -12.53
C LYS A 102 9.10 16.46 -12.23
N SER A 103 8.20 16.11 -13.14
CA SER A 103 6.75 16.32 -12.96
C SER A 103 6.18 15.45 -11.85
N ALA A 104 6.60 14.18 -11.74
CA ALA A 104 6.19 13.28 -10.69
C ALA A 104 6.67 13.76 -9.31
N ARG A 105 7.92 14.17 -9.19
CA ARG A 105 8.50 14.76 -7.97
C ARG A 105 7.76 16.03 -7.54
N LYS A 106 7.46 16.92 -8.49
CA LYS A 106 6.67 18.13 -8.21
C LYS A 106 5.26 17.80 -7.72
N LYS A 107 4.62 16.77 -8.30
CA LYS A 107 3.26 16.34 -7.93
C LYS A 107 3.20 15.70 -6.55
N THR A 108 4.17 14.84 -6.23
CA THR A 108 4.12 13.99 -5.02
C THR A 108 4.94 14.54 -3.85
N GLY A 109 5.93 15.40 -4.12
CA GLY A 109 6.93 15.81 -3.14
C GLY A 109 7.96 14.73 -2.80
N LEU A 110 7.93 13.58 -3.48
CA LEU A 110 8.80 12.44 -3.21
C LEU A 110 10.00 12.39 -4.18
N LYS A 111 11.10 11.80 -3.75
CA LYS A 111 12.29 11.55 -4.59
C LYS A 111 12.04 10.40 -5.58
N CYS A 112 11.36 9.32 -5.13
CA CYS A 112 10.90 8.16 -5.90
C CYS A 112 9.54 7.68 -5.37
N SER A 113 8.97 6.63 -5.97
CA SER A 113 7.64 6.14 -5.55
C SER A 113 7.63 5.40 -4.22
N MET A 114 8.77 4.93 -3.73
CA MET A 114 8.88 4.22 -2.46
C MET A 114 9.43 5.10 -1.34
N VAL A 115 8.83 4.99 -0.17
CA VAL A 115 9.28 5.64 1.06
C VAL A 115 9.55 4.56 2.09
N VAL A 116 10.70 4.64 2.76
CA VAL A 116 11.09 3.74 3.83
C VAL A 116 10.93 4.45 5.17
N ALA A 117 10.40 3.74 6.15
CA ALA A 117 10.25 4.24 7.51
C ALA A 117 10.54 3.14 8.53
N THR A 118 10.88 3.52 9.75
CA THR A 118 10.92 2.63 10.90
C THR A 118 9.95 3.10 11.97
N GLY A 119 9.27 2.18 12.62
CA GLY A 119 8.29 2.44 13.66
C GLY A 119 8.03 1.20 14.51
N SER A 120 7.03 1.23 15.36
CA SER A 120 6.67 0.09 16.20
C SER A 120 5.21 -0.28 16.09
N ILE A 121 4.93 -1.59 16.00
CA ILE A 121 3.60 -2.18 16.13
C ILE A 121 3.64 -3.18 17.28
N ASN A 122 2.77 -3.06 18.28
CA ASN A 122 2.75 -3.92 19.47
C ASN A 122 4.14 -4.07 20.13
N ASN A 123 4.86 -2.96 20.30
CA ASN A 123 6.21 -2.90 20.84
C ASN A 123 7.29 -3.68 20.04
N ILE A 124 6.97 -4.09 18.81
CA ILE A 124 7.93 -4.68 17.88
C ILE A 124 8.37 -3.58 16.92
N LYS A 125 9.67 -3.27 16.90
CA LYS A 125 10.26 -2.38 15.89
C LYS A 125 10.23 -3.05 14.52
N ILE A 126 9.81 -2.31 13.49
CA ILE A 126 9.60 -2.79 12.14
C ILE A 126 10.18 -1.78 11.16
N THR A 127 10.86 -2.26 10.12
CA THR A 127 11.14 -1.47 8.93
C THR A 127 9.99 -1.63 7.96
N ALA A 128 9.42 -0.52 7.49
CA ALA A 128 8.30 -0.54 6.57
C ALA A 128 8.60 0.25 5.29
N VAL A 129 8.14 -0.27 4.17
CA VAL A 129 8.19 0.41 2.86
C VAL A 129 6.75 0.61 2.38
N ALA A 130 6.44 1.79 1.87
CA ALA A 130 5.15 2.06 1.25
C ALA A 130 5.34 2.77 -0.10
N SER A 131 4.51 2.40 -1.08
CA SER A 131 4.57 2.94 -2.45
C SER A 131 3.51 4.01 -2.67
N ASP A 132 3.86 5.08 -3.42
CA ASP A 132 2.92 6.11 -3.88
C ASP A 132 2.56 5.90 -5.36
N PHE A 133 1.31 5.48 -5.61
CA PHE A 133 0.82 5.25 -6.96
C PHE A 133 0.80 6.51 -7.84
N ASP A 134 0.74 7.70 -7.24
CA ASP A 134 0.77 8.97 -7.98
C ASP A 134 2.14 9.28 -8.58
N PHE A 135 3.20 8.63 -8.10
CA PHE A 135 4.53 8.72 -8.68
C PHE A 135 4.68 7.69 -9.81
N LEU A 136 4.36 8.07 -11.04
CA LEU A 136 4.49 7.24 -12.25
C LEU A 136 3.86 5.84 -12.12
N GLY A 137 2.68 5.74 -11.45
CA GLY A 137 1.99 4.47 -11.23
C GLY A 137 2.72 3.53 -10.28
N ALA A 138 3.58 4.05 -9.41
CA ALA A 138 4.48 3.32 -8.52
C ALA A 138 5.28 2.22 -9.23
N SER A 139 5.59 2.45 -10.52
CA SER A 139 6.42 1.52 -11.29
C SER A 139 7.86 1.54 -10.80
N ILE A 140 8.50 0.36 -10.82
CA ILE A 140 9.82 0.13 -10.26
C ILE A 140 10.92 0.48 -11.25
N GLU A 141 11.92 1.22 -10.76
CA GLU A 141 13.18 1.54 -11.42
C GLU A 141 14.32 1.48 -10.41
N ALA A 142 15.51 1.97 -10.75
CA ALA A 142 16.70 1.91 -9.91
C ALA A 142 16.49 2.51 -8.51
N ALA A 143 15.82 3.66 -8.39
CA ALA A 143 15.57 4.32 -7.12
C ALA A 143 14.65 3.51 -6.19
N GLU A 144 13.61 2.90 -6.75
CA GLU A 144 12.73 2.01 -6.00
C GLU A 144 13.45 0.70 -5.62
N GLY A 145 14.29 0.18 -6.51
CA GLY A 145 15.15 -0.97 -6.21
C GLY A 145 16.11 -0.69 -5.06
N GLU A 146 16.79 0.46 -5.06
CA GLU A 146 17.65 0.89 -3.95
C GLU A 146 16.87 1.04 -2.64
N ALA A 147 15.65 1.56 -2.68
CA ALA A 147 14.81 1.66 -1.49
C ALA A 147 14.50 0.29 -0.87
N ILE A 148 14.24 -0.75 -1.68
CA ILE A 148 14.01 -2.12 -1.20
C ILE A 148 15.31 -2.70 -0.61
N LEU A 149 16.44 -2.54 -1.30
CA LEU A 149 17.74 -3.02 -0.82
C LEU A 149 18.12 -2.35 0.51
N PHE A 150 17.97 -1.02 0.56
CA PHE A 150 18.22 -0.23 1.78
C PHE A 150 17.33 -0.71 2.93
N ALA A 151 16.03 -0.91 2.69
CA ALA A 151 15.10 -1.37 3.73
C ALA A 151 15.47 -2.76 4.26
N ALA A 152 15.86 -3.69 3.38
CA ALA A 152 16.33 -5.02 3.77
C ALA A 152 17.63 -4.94 4.59
N GLN A 153 18.59 -4.15 4.14
CA GLN A 153 19.86 -3.95 4.86
C GLN A 153 19.62 -3.31 6.24
N TYR A 154 18.82 -2.25 6.30
CA TYR A 154 18.45 -1.59 7.56
C TYR A 154 17.76 -2.56 8.53
N SER A 155 16.86 -3.41 8.00
CA SER A 155 16.20 -4.46 8.79
C SER A 155 17.21 -5.44 9.39
N ILE A 156 18.19 -5.88 8.61
CA ILE A 156 19.25 -6.80 9.05
C ILE A 156 20.11 -6.15 10.15
N GLU A 157 20.60 -4.94 9.91
CA GLU A 157 21.46 -4.22 10.86
C GLU A 157 20.77 -3.95 12.20
N ASN A 158 19.46 -3.64 12.15
CA ASN A 158 18.67 -3.33 13.34
C ASN A 158 17.91 -4.54 13.90
N LYS A 159 18.03 -5.73 13.29
CA LYS A 159 17.34 -6.97 13.68
C LYS A 159 15.82 -6.78 13.75
N GLN A 160 15.26 -6.14 12.73
CA GLN A 160 13.82 -5.82 12.62
C GLN A 160 13.18 -6.62 11.50
N PRO A 161 11.89 -7.04 11.63
CA PRO A 161 11.11 -7.51 10.50
C PRO A 161 10.98 -6.45 9.42
N LEU A 162 10.82 -6.88 8.17
CA LEU A 162 10.53 -6.02 7.04
C LEU A 162 9.05 -6.17 6.63
N LEU A 163 8.37 -5.04 6.49
CA LEU A 163 7.01 -4.95 5.94
C LEU A 163 7.05 -4.13 4.64
N ILE A 164 6.62 -4.69 3.52
CA ILE A 164 6.45 -3.91 2.29
C ILE A 164 4.96 -3.80 1.93
N CYS A 165 4.43 -2.58 1.95
CA CYS A 165 3.10 -2.25 1.45
C CYS A 165 3.20 -1.94 -0.04
N THR A 166 2.88 -2.93 -0.87
CA THR A 166 3.07 -2.86 -2.31
C THR A 166 1.94 -2.11 -2.99
N SER A 167 2.28 -1.27 -3.96
CA SER A 167 1.36 -0.73 -4.95
C SER A 167 2.13 -0.48 -6.23
N GLY A 168 1.55 -0.75 -7.38
CA GLY A 168 2.16 -0.37 -8.66
C GLY A 168 1.81 -1.28 -9.82
N GLY A 169 2.08 -0.75 -11.02
CA GLY A 169 1.78 -1.41 -12.30
C GLY A 169 2.88 -2.34 -12.82
N GLY A 170 4.01 -2.47 -12.13
CA GLY A 170 5.15 -3.29 -12.58
C GLY A 170 6.43 -2.50 -12.78
N MET A 171 7.28 -2.96 -13.71
CA MET A 171 8.57 -2.33 -14.01
C MET A 171 8.39 -1.09 -14.90
N ARG A 172 9.23 -0.07 -14.70
CA ARG A 172 9.16 1.21 -15.42
C ARG A 172 9.74 1.06 -16.82
N MET A 173 8.89 1.23 -17.84
CA MET A 173 9.26 1.00 -19.24
C MET A 173 10.39 1.93 -19.72
N GLN A 174 10.39 3.19 -19.28
CA GLN A 174 11.35 4.20 -19.69
C GLN A 174 12.79 3.86 -19.27
N ALA A 175 12.97 3.06 -18.22
CA ALA A 175 14.30 2.66 -17.75
C ALA A 175 14.72 1.26 -18.26
N SER A 176 13.89 0.60 -19.10
CA SER A 176 14.23 -0.62 -19.84
C SER A 176 14.85 -1.72 -18.94
N MET A 177 16.03 -2.24 -19.33
CA MET A 177 16.75 -3.30 -18.58
C MET A 177 17.15 -2.88 -17.16
N ILE A 178 17.34 -1.59 -16.90
CA ILE A 178 17.63 -1.10 -15.55
C ILE A 178 16.46 -1.39 -14.60
N SER A 179 15.23 -1.19 -15.07
CA SER A 179 14.02 -1.57 -14.32
C SER A 179 13.92 -3.08 -14.13
N LEU A 180 14.10 -3.87 -15.19
CA LEU A 180 14.01 -5.32 -15.12
C LEU A 180 15.04 -5.93 -14.17
N SER A 181 16.25 -5.37 -14.13
CA SER A 181 17.30 -5.82 -13.21
C SER A 181 16.97 -5.60 -11.72
N GLN A 182 15.98 -4.75 -11.40
CA GLN A 182 15.53 -4.59 -10.01
C GLN A 182 14.77 -5.82 -9.49
N MET A 183 14.21 -6.64 -10.37
CA MET A 183 13.56 -7.89 -9.95
C MET A 183 14.55 -8.85 -9.28
N PRO A 184 15.62 -9.33 -9.93
CA PRO A 184 16.59 -10.20 -9.26
C PRO A 184 17.28 -9.52 -8.08
N ARG A 185 17.56 -8.20 -8.15
CA ARG A 185 18.17 -7.46 -7.02
C ARG A 185 17.28 -7.49 -5.78
N SER A 186 15.99 -7.22 -5.91
CA SER A 186 15.04 -7.27 -4.80
C SER A 186 14.90 -8.69 -4.24
N ILE A 187 14.90 -9.73 -5.10
CA ILE A 187 14.85 -11.13 -4.67
C ILE A 187 16.10 -11.47 -3.82
N LEU A 188 17.29 -11.04 -4.25
CA LEU A 188 18.52 -11.25 -3.48
C LEU A 188 18.48 -10.56 -2.12
N ALA A 189 17.96 -9.34 -2.06
CA ALA A 189 17.81 -8.60 -0.79
C ALA A 189 16.86 -9.32 0.19
N ILE A 190 15.73 -9.83 -0.30
CA ILE A 190 14.79 -10.60 0.52
C ILE A 190 15.39 -11.95 0.95
N ASN A 191 16.15 -12.62 0.08
CA ASN A 191 16.84 -13.85 0.46
C ASN A 191 17.89 -13.60 1.54
N GLU A 192 18.59 -12.47 1.49
CA GLU A 192 19.55 -12.10 2.54
C GLU A 192 18.85 -11.87 3.88
N LEU A 193 17.72 -11.17 3.88
CA LEU A 193 16.89 -10.99 5.08
C LEU A 193 16.48 -12.35 5.70
N LYS A 194 16.06 -13.33 4.86
CA LYS A 194 15.67 -14.67 5.30
C LYS A 194 16.83 -15.46 5.92
N LYS A 195 18.04 -15.31 5.44
CA LYS A 195 19.26 -15.93 6.05
C LYS A 195 19.50 -15.43 7.47
N HIS A 196 19.07 -14.19 7.78
CA HIS A 196 19.14 -13.61 9.12
C HIS A 196 17.93 -13.96 10.01
N ASN A 197 17.04 -14.86 9.55
CA ASN A 197 15.81 -15.27 10.24
C ASN A 197 14.90 -14.09 10.63
N LEU A 198 14.85 -13.08 9.79
CA LEU A 198 13.98 -11.93 9.99
C LEU A 198 12.70 -12.10 9.14
N PRO A 199 11.51 -11.97 9.76
CA PRO A 199 10.24 -12.07 9.03
C PRO A 199 10.12 -11.01 7.94
N TYR A 200 9.67 -11.45 6.77
CA TYR A 200 9.29 -10.60 5.66
C TYR A 200 7.78 -10.67 5.44
N VAL A 201 7.10 -9.58 5.67
CA VAL A 201 5.64 -9.46 5.53
C VAL A 201 5.31 -8.57 4.35
N VAL A 202 4.34 -8.96 3.56
CA VAL A 202 3.86 -8.18 2.42
C VAL A 202 2.39 -7.81 2.61
N LEU A 203 2.08 -6.53 2.39
CA LEU A 203 0.72 -6.04 2.27
C LEU A 203 0.44 -5.66 0.82
N LEU A 204 -0.38 -6.47 0.16
CA LEU A 204 -0.80 -6.27 -1.23
C LEU A 204 -1.94 -5.25 -1.28
N THR A 205 -1.72 -4.12 -1.95
CA THR A 205 -2.73 -3.05 -2.09
C THR A 205 -3.11 -2.81 -3.55
N ASP A 206 -4.14 -2.01 -3.80
CA ASP A 206 -4.67 -1.75 -5.15
C ASP A 206 -3.89 -0.67 -5.92
N PRO A 207 -3.32 -1.00 -7.11
CA PRO A 207 -3.07 -2.32 -7.67
C PRO A 207 -1.66 -2.84 -7.31
N THR A 208 -1.47 -4.14 -7.27
CA THR A 208 -0.15 -4.78 -7.24
C THR A 208 -0.03 -5.71 -8.44
N ALA A 209 0.81 -5.38 -9.43
CA ALA A 209 0.81 -6.09 -10.70
C ALA A 209 2.19 -6.19 -11.38
N GLY A 210 2.27 -7.02 -12.39
CA GLY A 210 3.42 -7.15 -13.30
C GLY A 210 4.67 -7.67 -12.60
N GLY A 211 5.81 -7.05 -12.90
CA GLY A 211 7.09 -7.44 -12.30
C GLY A 211 7.16 -7.26 -10.78
N ILE A 212 6.25 -6.50 -10.17
CA ILE A 212 6.15 -6.38 -8.70
C ILE A 212 5.70 -7.72 -8.12
N THR A 213 4.61 -8.30 -8.63
CA THR A 213 4.15 -9.64 -8.22
C THR A 213 5.11 -10.73 -8.63
N ALA A 214 5.79 -10.59 -9.77
CA ALA A 214 6.79 -11.56 -10.23
C ALA A 214 8.14 -11.47 -9.50
N SER A 215 8.25 -10.61 -8.48
CA SER A 215 9.47 -10.46 -7.69
C SER A 215 9.17 -10.34 -6.19
N TYR A 216 9.57 -9.27 -5.54
CA TYR A 216 9.52 -9.12 -4.08
C TYR A 216 8.13 -9.24 -3.45
N ALA A 217 7.05 -8.88 -4.17
CA ALA A 217 5.71 -8.85 -3.58
C ALA A 217 5.13 -10.26 -3.28
N MET A 218 5.65 -11.31 -3.90
CA MET A 218 5.21 -12.70 -3.68
C MET A 218 6.28 -13.56 -2.98
N LEU A 219 7.21 -12.93 -2.27
CA LEU A 219 8.26 -13.61 -1.50
C LEU A 219 8.07 -13.49 0.02
N GLY A 220 6.95 -12.91 0.47
CA GLY A 220 6.64 -12.78 1.88
C GLY A 220 6.55 -14.13 2.60
N ASP A 221 6.88 -14.14 3.88
CA ASP A 221 6.53 -15.26 4.76
C ASP A 221 5.02 -15.24 5.06
N ILE A 222 4.40 -14.05 4.96
CA ILE A 222 2.95 -13.82 5.04
C ILE A 222 2.55 -12.75 4.04
N HIS A 223 1.46 -13.01 3.32
CA HIS A 223 0.84 -12.09 2.37
C HIS A 223 -0.51 -11.63 2.87
N PHE A 224 -0.57 -10.39 3.37
CA PHE A 224 -1.83 -9.69 3.59
C PHE A 224 -2.33 -9.04 2.30
N ALA A 225 -3.63 -8.89 2.17
CA ALA A 225 -4.22 -8.07 1.12
C ALA A 225 -5.29 -7.13 1.68
N GLU A 226 -5.44 -5.93 1.08
CA GLU A 226 -6.60 -5.09 1.33
C GLU A 226 -7.82 -5.62 0.56
N PRO A 227 -9.06 -5.51 1.11
CA PRO A 227 -10.28 -5.88 0.41
C PRO A 227 -10.40 -5.23 -0.97
N GLY A 228 -10.75 -6.02 -1.97
CA GLY A 228 -10.95 -5.58 -3.34
C GLY A 228 -9.70 -5.14 -4.10
N ALA A 229 -8.50 -5.32 -3.54
CA ALA A 229 -7.25 -4.98 -4.20
C ALA A 229 -7.05 -5.79 -5.49
N LEU A 230 -6.58 -5.14 -6.55
CA LEU A 230 -6.17 -5.81 -7.78
C LEU A 230 -4.78 -6.40 -7.60
N ILE A 231 -4.67 -7.73 -7.66
CA ILE A 231 -3.42 -8.48 -7.53
C ILE A 231 -3.28 -9.34 -8.78
N ALA A 232 -2.29 -9.04 -9.62
CA ALA A 232 -2.18 -9.65 -10.94
C ALA A 232 -0.72 -9.72 -11.41
N PHE A 233 -0.40 -10.67 -12.28
CA PHE A 233 0.80 -10.56 -13.12
C PHE A 233 0.45 -9.82 -14.41
N ALA A 234 -0.26 -10.45 -15.33
CA ALA A 234 -0.78 -9.78 -16.52
C ALA A 234 -2.16 -9.19 -16.20
N GLY A 235 -2.38 -7.92 -16.55
CA GLY A 235 -3.68 -7.28 -16.35
C GLY A 235 -4.80 -7.96 -17.14
N ALA A 236 -6.03 -7.97 -16.62
CA ALA A 236 -7.20 -8.59 -17.24
C ALA A 236 -7.42 -8.16 -18.71
N ARG A 237 -7.08 -6.90 -19.06
CA ARG A 237 -7.15 -6.40 -20.43
C ARG A 237 -6.20 -7.15 -21.37
N VAL A 238 -4.99 -7.44 -20.91
CA VAL A 238 -3.98 -8.19 -21.71
C VAL A 238 -4.44 -9.62 -21.91
N ILE A 239 -4.92 -10.27 -20.85
CA ILE A 239 -5.39 -11.65 -20.89
C ILE A 239 -6.56 -11.78 -21.87
N ARG A 240 -7.59 -10.92 -21.76
CA ARG A 240 -8.72 -10.93 -22.70
C ARG A 240 -8.29 -10.73 -24.15
N GLY A 241 -7.33 -9.84 -24.40
CA GLY A 241 -6.80 -9.60 -25.75
C GLY A 241 -5.99 -10.75 -26.32
N THR A 242 -5.36 -11.57 -25.46
CA THR A 242 -4.49 -12.67 -25.87
C THR A 242 -5.24 -14.01 -25.95
N VAL A 243 -5.96 -14.36 -24.90
CA VAL A 243 -6.65 -15.66 -24.78
C VAL A 243 -8.05 -15.63 -25.41
N LYS A 244 -8.65 -14.43 -25.50
CA LYS A 244 -10.01 -14.19 -26.04
C LYS A 244 -11.12 -14.92 -25.26
N GLU A 245 -10.90 -15.20 -23.99
CA GLU A 245 -11.89 -15.80 -23.09
C GLU A 245 -12.49 -14.76 -22.15
N GLU A 246 -13.73 -15.03 -21.70
CA GLU A 246 -14.34 -14.25 -20.63
C GLU A 246 -13.71 -14.63 -19.30
N LEU A 247 -13.36 -13.59 -18.51
CA LEU A 247 -12.73 -13.81 -17.20
C LEU A 247 -13.82 -13.97 -16.13
N PRO A 248 -13.63 -14.83 -15.13
CA PRO A 248 -14.55 -15.00 -14.03
C PRO A 248 -14.84 -13.68 -13.30
N GLU A 249 -16.00 -13.58 -12.68
CA GLU A 249 -16.33 -12.43 -11.83
C GLU A 249 -15.35 -12.31 -10.67
N GLY A 250 -14.89 -11.09 -10.39
CA GLY A 250 -13.91 -10.84 -9.36
C GLY A 250 -12.48 -11.30 -9.70
N PHE A 251 -12.22 -11.74 -10.92
CA PHE A 251 -10.89 -12.17 -11.37
C PHE A 251 -9.80 -11.17 -10.99
N GLN A 252 -8.71 -11.65 -10.40
CA GLN A 252 -7.57 -10.87 -9.91
C GLN A 252 -7.89 -9.94 -8.72
N LYS A 253 -9.08 -10.01 -8.12
CA LYS A 253 -9.34 -9.35 -6.85
C LYS A 253 -8.77 -10.15 -5.68
N SER A 254 -8.43 -9.47 -4.60
CA SER A 254 -7.86 -10.10 -3.40
C SER A 254 -8.67 -11.32 -2.95
N GLU A 255 -10.02 -11.23 -2.98
CA GLU A 255 -10.93 -12.30 -2.60
C GLU A 255 -10.87 -13.52 -3.54
N TYR A 256 -10.54 -13.28 -4.80
CA TYR A 256 -10.31 -14.35 -5.77
C TYR A 256 -8.93 -14.98 -5.56
N VAL A 257 -7.92 -14.14 -5.35
CA VAL A 257 -6.52 -14.57 -5.19
C VAL A 257 -6.30 -15.33 -3.87
N GLU A 258 -7.02 -14.95 -2.79
CA GLU A 258 -7.01 -15.68 -1.51
C GLU A 258 -7.45 -17.14 -1.70
N LYS A 259 -8.51 -17.38 -2.49
CA LYS A 259 -8.99 -18.76 -2.79
C LYS A 259 -7.98 -19.62 -3.54
N THR A 260 -7.01 -19.01 -4.20
CA THR A 260 -5.93 -19.72 -4.92
C THR A 260 -4.70 -19.96 -4.04
N GLY A 261 -4.69 -19.47 -2.79
CA GLY A 261 -3.60 -19.65 -1.84
C GLY A 261 -2.41 -18.70 -2.00
N PHE A 262 -2.53 -17.66 -2.82
CA PHE A 262 -1.48 -16.63 -2.96
C PHE A 262 -1.61 -15.47 -1.96
N VAL A 263 -2.72 -15.38 -1.25
CA VAL A 263 -2.97 -14.43 -0.17
C VAL A 263 -3.35 -15.23 1.06
N ASP A 264 -2.68 -14.97 2.17
CA ASP A 264 -2.93 -15.68 3.43
C ASP A 264 -4.12 -15.08 4.18
N LEU A 265 -4.28 -13.74 4.12
CA LEU A 265 -5.32 -13.06 4.87
C LEU A 265 -5.71 -11.72 4.23
N ILE A 266 -7.01 -11.53 4.02
CA ILE A 266 -7.59 -10.23 3.64
C ILE A 266 -7.92 -9.46 4.92
N VAL A 267 -7.38 -8.23 5.05
CA VAL A 267 -7.52 -7.43 6.26
C VAL A 267 -7.95 -6.00 5.95
N GLU A 268 -9.01 -5.57 6.60
CA GLU A 268 -9.45 -4.16 6.58
C GLU A 268 -8.40 -3.26 7.26
N ARG A 269 -8.25 -2.04 6.76
CA ARG A 269 -7.25 -1.07 7.26
C ARG A 269 -7.28 -0.84 8.76
N LYS A 270 -8.46 -0.79 9.35
CA LYS A 270 -8.62 -0.56 10.80
C LYS A 270 -7.98 -1.65 11.65
N ASN A 271 -7.86 -2.87 11.11
CA ASN A 271 -7.35 -4.04 11.81
C ASN A 271 -5.91 -4.39 11.44
N LEU A 272 -5.29 -3.66 10.47
CA LEU A 272 -3.98 -4.02 9.90
C LEU A 272 -2.87 -4.03 10.94
N ALA A 273 -2.74 -2.97 11.74
CA ALA A 273 -1.68 -2.88 12.74
C ALA A 273 -1.78 -4.01 13.77
N GLU A 274 -2.98 -4.28 14.28
CA GLU A 274 -3.22 -5.38 15.23
C GLU A 274 -2.84 -6.74 14.64
N LYS A 275 -3.34 -7.06 13.42
CA LYS A 275 -3.09 -8.37 12.79
C LYS A 275 -1.62 -8.57 12.45
N ILE A 276 -0.96 -7.55 11.89
CA ILE A 276 0.47 -7.60 11.60
C ILE A 276 1.27 -7.79 12.91
N GLY A 277 0.95 -7.02 13.94
CA GLY A 277 1.63 -7.11 15.24
C GLY A 277 1.47 -8.49 15.89
N THR A 278 0.27 -9.06 15.85
CA THR A 278 -0.01 -10.41 16.37
C THR A 278 0.81 -11.47 15.65
N LEU A 279 0.81 -11.46 14.30
CA LEU A 279 1.56 -12.45 13.53
C LEU A 279 3.08 -12.29 13.68
N LEU A 280 3.58 -11.06 13.72
CA LEU A 280 5.00 -10.82 13.99
C LEU A 280 5.41 -11.29 15.39
N SER A 281 4.53 -11.16 16.41
CA SER A 281 4.79 -11.68 17.75
C SER A 281 4.97 -13.21 17.74
N ILE A 282 4.14 -13.91 16.95
CA ILE A 282 4.23 -15.37 16.77
C ILE A 282 5.52 -15.74 16.03
N LEU A 283 5.81 -15.10 14.89
CA LEU A 283 6.99 -15.39 14.08
C LEU A 283 8.31 -15.13 14.83
N LEU A 284 8.33 -14.10 15.66
CA LEU A 284 9.51 -13.75 16.47
C LEU A 284 9.54 -14.50 17.80
N LYS A 285 8.58 -15.39 18.08
CA LYS A 285 8.42 -16.08 19.38
C LYS A 285 8.43 -15.11 20.57
N LYS A 286 7.92 -13.91 20.37
CA LYS A 286 7.72 -12.92 21.43
C LYS A 286 6.34 -13.16 22.02
N ASN A 287 6.24 -13.36 23.35
CA ASN A 287 4.95 -13.39 24.01
C ASN A 287 4.25 -12.06 23.72
N SER A 288 3.11 -12.11 23.03
CA SER A 288 2.23 -10.97 22.96
C SER A 288 1.87 -10.62 24.39
N ALA A 289 2.09 -9.38 24.79
CA ALA A 289 1.64 -8.89 26.08
C ALA A 289 0.09 -8.88 26.13
N ILE A 290 -0.49 -10.07 26.27
CA ILE A 290 -1.79 -10.29 26.89
C ILE A 290 -1.52 -10.28 28.40
N SER A 291 -1.15 -9.13 28.93
CA SER A 291 -0.83 -9.02 30.36
C SER A 291 -1.04 -7.62 30.90
N THR A 292 -2.15 -7.00 30.55
CA THR A 292 -2.60 -5.82 31.30
C THR A 292 -3.76 -6.16 32.25
N GLU A 293 -4.52 -7.21 31.99
CA GLU A 293 -5.64 -7.58 32.88
C GLU A 293 -5.25 -8.55 33.98
N GLU A 294 -4.24 -9.40 33.80
CA GLU A 294 -3.83 -10.32 34.90
C GLU A 294 -3.00 -9.66 36.01
N ASN A 295 -2.33 -8.55 35.73
CA ASN A 295 -1.57 -7.82 36.75
C ASN A 295 -2.48 -6.95 37.64
N GLU A 296 -3.54 -6.37 37.10
CA GLU A 296 -4.52 -5.64 37.92
C GLU A 296 -5.31 -6.57 38.85
N THR A 297 -5.56 -7.81 38.43
CA THR A 297 -6.25 -8.81 39.30
C THR A 297 -5.34 -9.32 40.41
N LYS A 298 -4.03 -9.44 40.18
CA LYS A 298 -3.07 -9.87 41.21
C LYS A 298 -2.78 -8.78 42.24
N GLU A 299 -2.70 -7.53 41.85
CA GLU A 299 -2.53 -6.41 42.78
C GLU A 299 -3.78 -6.20 43.67
N ASN A 300 -4.98 -6.33 43.09
CA ASN A 300 -6.22 -6.27 43.85
C ASN A 300 -6.39 -7.45 44.83
N THR A 301 -5.90 -8.64 44.50
CA THR A 301 -5.97 -9.79 45.38
C THR A 301 -4.96 -9.69 46.54
N GLN A 302 -3.78 -9.08 46.32
CA GLN A 302 -2.80 -8.85 47.39
C GLN A 302 -3.18 -7.69 48.32
N SER A 303 -3.93 -6.69 47.84
CA SER A 303 -4.42 -5.58 48.65
C SER A 303 -5.56 -6.05 49.60
N LEU A 304 -6.40 -7.01 49.17
CA LEU A 304 -7.48 -7.57 50.00
C LEU A 304 -6.98 -8.52 51.07
N SER A 305 -5.85 -9.20 50.89
CA SER A 305 -5.25 -10.05 51.90
C SER A 305 -4.49 -9.30 53.01
N LYS A 306 -4.12 -8.03 52.79
CA LYS A 306 -3.48 -7.15 53.78
C LYS A 306 -4.46 -6.36 54.67
N VAL A 307 -5.73 -6.38 54.37
CA VAL A 307 -6.79 -5.71 55.16
C VAL A 307 -7.50 -6.73 56.11
N ALA A 308 -7.22 -8.03 55.94
CA ALA A 308 -7.83 -9.10 56.75
C ALA A 308 -6.86 -9.75 57.76
N SER A 309 -5.70 -9.14 58.00
CA SER A 309 -4.77 -9.41 59.08
C SER A 309 -4.57 -8.13 59.93
#